data_a57b8ad3d9de3ff553e729472cfc7f75
#
_entry.id   a57b8ad3d9de3ff553e729472cfc7f75
#
_cell.length_a   1.000
_cell.length_b   1.000
_cell.length_c   1.000
_cell.angle_alpha   90.00
_cell.angle_beta   90.00
_cell.angle_gamma   90.00
#
_symmetry.space_group_name_H-M   'P 1'
#
loop_
_entity.id
_entity.type
_entity.pdbx_description
1 polymer ?
#
loop_
_entity_poly.entity_id
_entity_poly.type
_entity_poly.pdbx_seq_one_letter_code
_entity_poly.pdbx_strand_id
1 'polypeptide(L)'
;MTGYDATLPRSEADVVIVGGGIAGCALAYHLAMAGTDVLLLERGSINREASGTNAGSFHLQLAIHQLSGKGTAADHDRLLADARLSLEADRLWDKLSGELDGDLGVHRTGGWMVAETEDQLRTLYEKHELEEQAGIETEVVTGAALRSRAPYLAGNLLGATYCPAEGHANPLVVAPLYAKRAQEAGATIATGVEVTGIDRQPDSAGGRFVIRTSGGDLRAHRVVNCAGAWSGRLADMVGLRFPVRSEGLHVNVSERRPRMFEPMIQHIGRRLTLKQTEVGTFIIGGGWPTGTSTHRRYPTLWSSAAGNLAVALDVVPTLADVRIVRTWSGVIVFTDDFSPIVGESEQVPGFFACVASTGFTFSPLLARQLAERMLDPATASGFPQRYSLDRVSH
;
A
#
# COMPACT_ATOMS: atom_id res chain seq x y z
N MET A 1 7.17 -29.29 -2.13
CA MET A 1 7.09 -28.66 -3.46
C MET A 1 5.90 -29.30 -4.15
N THR A 2 4.72 -28.73 -4.03
CA THR A 2 3.57 -29.09 -4.85
C THR A 2 3.67 -28.21 -6.10
N GLY A 3 4.16 -28.81 -7.21
CA GLY A 3 4.14 -28.18 -8.52
C GLY A 3 2.68 -28.00 -8.92
N TYR A 4 2.20 -26.77 -8.88
CA TYR A 4 1.06 -26.40 -9.69
C TYR A 4 1.57 -26.46 -11.13
N ASP A 5 1.01 -27.32 -11.95
CA ASP A 5 1.15 -27.23 -13.41
C ASP A 5 0.51 -25.89 -13.81
N ALA A 6 1.35 -24.86 -13.84
CA ALA A 6 0.95 -23.52 -14.20
C ALA A 6 0.73 -23.48 -15.71
N THR A 7 -0.49 -23.67 -16.14
CA THR A 7 -0.88 -23.58 -17.56
C THR A 7 -1.44 -22.19 -17.81
N LEU A 8 -0.92 -21.52 -18.83
CA LEU A 8 -1.51 -20.26 -19.30
C LEU A 8 -2.91 -20.56 -19.88
N PRO A 9 -3.94 -19.80 -19.51
CA PRO A 9 -5.29 -19.99 -20.05
C PRO A 9 -5.41 -19.58 -21.52
N ARG A 10 -4.46 -18.77 -22.00
CA ARG A 10 -4.39 -18.27 -23.39
C ARG A 10 -2.99 -17.75 -23.73
N SER A 11 -2.69 -17.60 -25.02
CA SER A 11 -1.38 -17.19 -25.54
C SER A 11 -1.27 -15.71 -25.92
N GLU A 12 -2.36 -14.94 -25.78
CA GLU A 12 -2.38 -13.51 -26.11
C GLU A 12 -3.41 -12.74 -25.27
N ALA A 13 -3.19 -11.47 -25.06
CA ALA A 13 -4.10 -10.52 -24.43
C ALA A 13 -3.76 -9.09 -24.88
N ASP A 14 -4.73 -8.17 -24.82
CA ASP A 14 -4.43 -6.75 -25.05
C ASP A 14 -3.59 -6.18 -23.91
N VAL A 15 -4.03 -6.39 -22.67
CA VAL A 15 -3.32 -5.92 -21.46
C VAL A 15 -2.95 -7.10 -20.58
N VAL A 16 -1.65 -7.24 -20.27
CA VAL A 16 -1.15 -8.16 -19.26
C VAL A 16 -0.75 -7.39 -18.02
N ILE A 17 -1.40 -7.70 -16.89
CA ILE A 17 -1.08 -7.13 -15.57
C ILE A 17 -0.26 -8.16 -14.80
N VAL A 18 0.91 -7.76 -14.29
CA VAL A 18 1.80 -8.63 -13.52
C VAL A 18 1.74 -8.28 -12.04
N GLY A 19 1.14 -9.18 -11.25
CA GLY A 19 0.99 -9.07 -9.80
C GLY A 19 -0.48 -9.03 -9.34
N GLY A 20 -0.86 -10.01 -8.51
CA GLY A 20 -2.20 -10.18 -7.93
C GLY A 20 -2.39 -9.54 -6.56
N GLY A 21 -1.70 -8.42 -6.30
CA GLY A 21 -1.95 -7.54 -5.16
C GLY A 21 -3.12 -6.59 -5.41
N ILE A 22 -3.38 -5.69 -4.45
CA ILE A 22 -4.49 -4.73 -4.53
C ILE A 22 -4.41 -3.85 -5.78
N ALA A 23 -3.20 -3.38 -6.18
CA ALA A 23 -3.01 -2.54 -7.35
C ALA A 23 -3.41 -3.28 -8.65
N GLY A 24 -2.87 -4.49 -8.85
CA GLY A 24 -3.17 -5.27 -10.06
C GLY A 24 -4.62 -5.72 -10.13
N CYS A 25 -5.22 -6.15 -9.00
CA CYS A 25 -6.62 -6.57 -8.97
C CYS A 25 -7.57 -5.39 -9.22
N ALA A 26 -7.29 -4.21 -8.64
CA ALA A 26 -8.08 -3.00 -8.87
C ALA A 26 -7.97 -2.52 -10.34
N LEU A 27 -6.75 -2.53 -10.90
CA LEU A 27 -6.54 -2.17 -12.30
C LEU A 27 -7.27 -3.14 -13.24
N ALA A 28 -7.17 -4.45 -12.99
CA ALA A 28 -7.87 -5.46 -13.78
C ALA A 28 -9.39 -5.24 -13.77
N TYR A 29 -9.94 -4.88 -12.61
CA TYR A 29 -11.36 -4.55 -12.46
C TYR A 29 -11.76 -3.35 -13.33
N HIS A 30 -11.06 -2.22 -13.20
CA HIS A 30 -11.43 -1.01 -13.93
C HIS A 30 -11.29 -1.17 -15.46
N LEU A 31 -10.23 -1.83 -15.91
CA LEU A 31 -10.04 -2.10 -17.34
C LEU A 31 -11.09 -3.08 -17.90
N ALA A 32 -11.38 -4.17 -17.17
CA ALA A 32 -12.39 -5.14 -17.58
C ALA A 32 -13.80 -4.54 -17.62
N MET A 33 -14.16 -3.69 -16.64
CA MET A 33 -15.43 -2.96 -16.63
C MET A 33 -15.60 -2.06 -17.86
N ALA A 34 -14.50 -1.59 -18.45
CA ALA A 34 -14.51 -0.83 -19.71
C ALA A 34 -14.41 -1.72 -20.96
N GLY A 35 -14.50 -3.05 -20.81
CA GLY A 35 -14.47 -4.00 -21.94
C GLY A 35 -13.08 -4.29 -22.50
N THR A 36 -12.00 -3.91 -21.80
CA THR A 36 -10.63 -4.22 -22.22
C THR A 36 -10.34 -5.71 -22.01
N ASP A 37 -9.64 -6.33 -22.96
CA ASP A 37 -9.17 -7.71 -22.85
C ASP A 37 -7.96 -7.79 -21.90
N VAL A 38 -8.19 -8.24 -20.64
CA VAL A 38 -7.22 -8.25 -19.55
C VAL A 38 -6.86 -9.68 -19.15
N LEU A 39 -5.54 -9.92 -19.01
CA LEU A 39 -4.98 -11.10 -18.36
C LEU A 39 -4.10 -10.66 -17.18
N LEU A 40 -4.50 -11.02 -15.95
CA LEU A 40 -3.68 -10.81 -14.77
C LEU A 40 -2.90 -12.08 -14.45
N LEU A 41 -1.58 -11.94 -14.30
CA LEU A 41 -0.64 -13.00 -13.92
C LEU A 41 -0.17 -12.82 -12.48
N GLU A 42 -0.37 -13.83 -11.66
CA GLU A 42 0.13 -13.88 -10.29
C GLU A 42 0.96 -15.17 -10.09
N ARG A 43 2.18 -15.02 -9.61
CA ARG A 43 3.10 -16.16 -9.41
C ARG A 43 2.69 -17.11 -8.28
N GLY A 44 1.91 -16.62 -7.33
CA GLY A 44 1.41 -17.39 -6.20
C GLY A 44 -0.12 -17.37 -6.17
N SER A 45 -0.68 -16.95 -5.07
CA SER A 45 -2.12 -16.73 -4.88
C SER A 45 -2.41 -15.24 -4.80
N ILE A 46 -3.59 -14.82 -5.24
CA ILE A 46 -4.08 -13.45 -5.06
C ILE A 46 -3.94 -13.03 -3.60
N ASN A 47 -3.51 -11.79 -3.38
CA ASN A 47 -3.41 -11.17 -2.05
C ASN A 47 -2.39 -11.83 -1.08
N ARG A 48 -1.42 -12.56 -1.58
CA ARG A 48 -0.50 -13.35 -0.75
C ARG A 48 0.54 -12.52 -0.02
N GLU A 49 1.01 -11.44 -0.66
CA GLU A 49 2.13 -10.63 -0.20
C GLU A 49 1.64 -9.35 0.54
N ALA A 50 2.28 -8.20 0.37
CA ALA A 50 2.01 -6.96 1.12
C ALA A 50 0.52 -6.61 1.26
N SER A 51 -0.27 -6.81 0.20
CA SER A 51 -1.70 -6.47 0.19
C SER A 51 -2.52 -7.27 1.20
N GLY A 52 -2.17 -8.53 1.46
CA GLY A 52 -2.87 -9.39 2.43
C GLY A 52 -2.16 -9.51 3.78
N THR A 53 -0.91 -9.04 3.88
CA THR A 53 -0.12 -9.14 5.12
C THR A 53 0.04 -7.82 5.86
N ASN A 54 -0.45 -6.71 5.31
CA ASN A 54 -0.43 -5.42 5.99
C ASN A 54 -1.45 -5.35 7.14
N ALA A 55 -1.34 -4.30 7.95
CA ALA A 55 -2.24 -4.09 9.08
C ALA A 55 -3.63 -3.56 8.69
N GLY A 56 -3.87 -3.18 7.44
CA GLY A 56 -5.14 -2.64 6.95
C GLY A 56 -5.42 -1.19 7.34
N SER A 57 -4.44 -0.46 7.86
CA SER A 57 -4.62 0.94 8.27
C SER A 57 -4.68 1.88 7.08
N PHE A 58 -5.54 2.88 7.14
CA PHE A 58 -5.50 4.05 6.28
C PHE A 58 -4.58 5.09 6.91
N HIS A 59 -3.56 5.48 6.19
CA HIS A 59 -2.64 6.54 6.61
C HIS A 59 -3.03 7.83 5.87
N LEU A 60 -3.93 8.60 6.49
CA LEU A 60 -4.32 9.91 5.98
C LEU A 60 -3.37 10.99 6.49
N GLN A 61 -3.00 10.95 7.76
CA GLN A 61 -1.96 11.78 8.33
C GLN A 61 -0.60 11.48 7.69
N LEU A 62 0.19 12.52 7.43
CA LEU A 62 1.56 12.38 6.94
C LEU A 62 2.41 11.57 7.91
N ALA A 63 2.99 10.48 7.43
CA ALA A 63 3.81 9.60 8.24
C ALA A 63 5.22 10.18 8.50
N ILE A 64 5.85 9.80 9.60
CA ILE A 64 7.17 10.29 10.00
C ILE A 64 8.24 10.18 8.90
N HIS A 65 8.24 9.09 8.14
CA HIS A 65 9.23 8.87 7.09
C HIS A 65 9.06 9.85 5.92
N GLN A 66 7.86 10.38 5.68
CA GLN A 66 7.61 11.41 4.67
C GLN A 66 8.12 12.77 5.12
N LEU A 67 8.20 13.01 6.43
CA LEU A 67 8.68 14.26 7.03
C LEU A 67 10.21 14.35 7.11
N SER A 68 10.93 13.25 6.88
CA SER A 68 12.40 13.27 6.82
C SER A 68 12.87 13.99 5.56
N GLY A 69 13.82 14.94 5.70
CA GLY A 69 14.32 15.77 4.59
C GLY A 69 13.67 17.14 4.45
N LYS A 70 12.97 17.62 5.47
CA LYS A 70 12.38 18.96 5.52
C LYS A 70 13.44 20.06 5.40
N GLY A 71 13.16 21.09 4.61
CA GLY A 71 13.93 22.34 4.61
C GLY A 71 13.93 23.12 3.32
N THR A 72 13.38 22.60 2.24
CA THR A 72 13.28 23.31 0.95
C THR A 72 11.83 23.55 0.55
N ALA A 73 11.57 24.54 -0.31
CA ALA A 73 10.24 24.75 -0.90
C ALA A 73 9.76 23.51 -1.68
N ALA A 74 10.69 22.80 -2.34
CA ALA A 74 10.39 21.58 -3.06
C ALA A 74 9.91 20.45 -2.14
N ASP A 75 10.45 20.36 -0.91
CA ASP A 75 9.97 19.40 0.10
C ASP A 75 8.57 19.74 0.59
N HIS A 76 8.26 21.03 0.77
CA HIS A 76 6.92 21.49 1.14
C HIS A 76 5.89 21.12 0.08
N ASP A 77 6.15 21.44 -1.20
CA ASP A 77 5.26 21.12 -2.32
C ASP A 77 5.06 19.61 -2.47
N ARG A 78 6.12 18.83 -2.23
CA ARG A 78 6.05 17.36 -2.21
C ARG A 78 5.10 16.87 -1.13
N LEU A 79 5.27 17.32 0.11
CA LEU A 79 4.45 16.89 1.24
C LEU A 79 2.98 17.28 1.05
N LEU A 80 2.73 18.49 0.53
CA LEU A 80 1.39 18.96 0.23
C LEU A 80 0.71 18.12 -0.85
N ALA A 81 1.46 17.72 -1.90
CA ALA A 81 0.93 16.83 -2.94
C ALA A 81 0.67 15.41 -2.40
N ASP A 82 1.54 14.88 -1.53
CA ASP A 82 1.34 13.57 -0.90
C ASP A 82 0.12 13.59 0.05
N ALA A 83 -0.08 14.66 0.81
CA ALA A 83 -1.25 14.84 1.65
C ALA A 83 -2.56 14.93 0.84
N ARG A 84 -2.55 15.64 -0.29
CA ARG A 84 -3.70 15.70 -1.21
C ARG A 84 -4.03 14.34 -1.83
N LEU A 85 -2.99 13.56 -2.22
CA LEU A 85 -3.18 12.20 -2.70
C LEU A 85 -3.79 11.31 -1.62
N SER A 86 -3.34 11.45 -0.36
CA SER A 86 -3.91 10.72 0.78
C SER A 86 -5.38 11.02 0.96
N LEU A 87 -5.75 12.30 0.89
CA LEU A 87 -7.15 12.75 1.03
C LEU A 87 -8.04 12.24 -0.12
N GLU A 88 -7.54 12.26 -1.36
CA GLU A 88 -8.28 11.75 -2.51
C GLU A 88 -8.47 10.23 -2.42
N ALA A 89 -7.42 9.51 -2.04
CA ALA A 89 -7.50 8.07 -1.83
C ALA A 89 -8.48 7.72 -0.70
N ASP A 90 -8.45 8.48 0.40
CA ASP A 90 -9.34 8.28 1.54
C ASP A 90 -10.81 8.43 1.17
N ARG A 91 -11.16 9.48 0.42
CA ARG A 91 -12.52 9.70 -0.09
C ARG A 91 -13.02 8.57 -0.99
N LEU A 92 -12.13 7.90 -1.70
CA LEU A 92 -12.48 6.73 -2.51
C LEU A 92 -12.87 5.55 -1.63
N TRP A 93 -12.14 5.31 -0.53
CA TRP A 93 -12.42 4.19 0.37
C TRP A 93 -13.85 4.19 0.92
N ASP A 94 -14.46 5.35 1.13
CA ASP A 94 -15.86 5.47 1.60
C ASP A 94 -16.87 4.92 0.58
N LYS A 95 -16.51 4.88 -0.70
CA LYS A 95 -17.38 4.45 -1.80
C LYS A 95 -17.15 3.01 -2.23
N LEU A 96 -15.95 2.46 -1.93
CA LEU A 96 -15.51 1.18 -2.50
C LEU A 96 -16.41 0.00 -2.12
N SER A 97 -16.93 -0.08 -0.90
CA SER A 97 -17.84 -1.15 -0.49
C SER A 97 -19.12 -1.18 -1.34
N GLY A 98 -19.66 -0.01 -1.67
CA GLY A 98 -20.82 0.11 -2.57
C GLY A 98 -20.47 -0.20 -4.02
N GLU A 99 -19.34 0.31 -4.52
CA GLU A 99 -18.90 0.09 -5.90
C GLU A 99 -18.56 -1.38 -6.19
N LEU A 100 -17.98 -2.07 -5.23
CA LEU A 100 -17.62 -3.48 -5.35
C LEU A 100 -18.74 -4.42 -4.88
N ASP A 101 -19.87 -3.89 -4.44
CA ASP A 101 -20.99 -4.66 -3.90
C ASP A 101 -20.52 -5.72 -2.91
N GLY A 102 -19.83 -5.27 -1.84
CA GLY A 102 -19.31 -6.14 -0.81
C GLY A 102 -18.70 -5.41 0.37
N ASP A 103 -18.73 -6.06 1.53
CA ASP A 103 -18.16 -5.51 2.76
C ASP A 103 -16.63 -5.62 2.75
N LEU A 104 -15.96 -4.49 2.74
CA LEU A 104 -14.50 -4.38 2.83
C LEU A 104 -14.01 -4.25 4.28
N GLY A 105 -14.90 -4.24 5.26
CA GLY A 105 -14.57 -3.99 6.66
C GLY A 105 -13.96 -2.60 6.86
N VAL A 106 -14.51 -1.57 6.20
CA VAL A 106 -14.08 -0.18 6.37
C VAL A 106 -14.65 0.37 7.67
N HIS A 107 -13.78 0.79 8.57
CA HIS A 107 -14.12 1.38 9.86
C HIS A 107 -13.39 2.71 10.04
N ARG A 108 -14.13 3.79 10.24
CA ARG A 108 -13.65 5.13 10.55
C ARG A 108 -13.57 5.28 12.08
N THR A 109 -12.41 4.96 12.63
CA THR A 109 -12.18 4.97 14.08
C THR A 109 -11.46 6.20 14.58
N GLY A 110 -10.99 7.03 13.66
CA GLY A 110 -10.05 8.10 13.94
C GLY A 110 -8.63 7.57 14.18
N GLY A 111 -7.68 8.50 14.29
CA GLY A 111 -6.28 8.17 14.54
C GLY A 111 -5.56 9.22 15.34
N TRP A 112 -4.77 8.77 16.32
CA TRP A 112 -3.84 9.58 17.09
C TRP A 112 -2.43 9.42 16.54
N MET A 113 -1.69 10.51 16.39
CA MET A 113 -0.24 10.47 16.25
C MET A 113 0.38 11.19 17.45
N VAL A 114 1.03 10.43 18.34
CA VAL A 114 1.48 10.89 19.64
C VAL A 114 2.92 11.39 19.62
N ALA A 115 3.24 12.32 20.55
CA ALA A 115 4.56 12.90 20.79
C ALA A 115 4.94 12.83 22.29
N GLU A 116 6.20 12.48 22.58
CA GLU A 116 6.75 12.36 23.92
C GLU A 116 7.84 13.41 24.23
N THR A 117 8.30 14.16 23.22
CA THR A 117 9.30 15.24 23.38
C THR A 117 8.82 16.55 22.77
N GLU A 118 9.40 17.67 23.20
CA GLU A 118 9.06 19.01 22.68
C GLU A 118 9.35 19.12 21.16
N ASP A 119 10.43 18.51 20.67
CA ASP A 119 10.76 18.51 19.25
C ASP A 119 9.74 17.71 18.42
N GLN A 120 9.28 16.58 18.96
CA GLN A 120 8.21 15.80 18.34
C GLN A 120 6.88 16.57 18.34
N LEU A 121 6.55 17.25 19.43
CA LEU A 121 5.35 18.07 19.51
C LEU A 121 5.40 19.24 18.52
N ARG A 122 6.55 19.90 18.37
CA ARG A 122 6.75 20.92 17.32
C ARG A 122 6.52 20.34 15.92
N THR A 123 7.06 19.16 15.66
CA THR A 123 6.82 18.45 14.38
C THR A 123 5.34 18.15 14.15
N LEU A 124 4.56 17.85 15.19
CA LEU A 124 3.12 17.67 15.06
C LEU A 124 2.39 18.97 14.69
N TYR A 125 2.80 20.12 15.22
CA TYR A 125 2.24 21.41 14.82
C TYR A 125 2.54 21.73 13.35
N GLU A 126 3.79 21.60 12.91
CA GLU A 126 4.19 21.83 11.51
C GLU A 126 3.46 20.88 10.54
N LYS A 127 3.30 19.62 10.94
CA LYS A 127 2.57 18.62 10.20
C LYS A 127 1.08 18.98 10.09
N HIS A 128 0.45 19.39 11.18
CA HIS A 128 -0.93 19.83 11.24
C HIS A 128 -1.20 20.99 10.27
N GLU A 129 -0.35 22.04 10.28
CA GLU A 129 -0.46 23.17 9.35
C GLU A 129 -0.41 22.72 7.86
N LEU A 130 0.44 21.74 7.53
CA LEU A 130 0.55 21.16 6.19
C LEU A 130 -0.71 20.36 5.81
N GLU A 131 -1.22 19.58 6.74
CA GLU A 131 -2.42 18.77 6.55
C GLU A 131 -3.66 19.64 6.36
N GLU A 132 -3.80 20.73 7.13
CA GLU A 132 -4.87 21.71 6.93
C GLU A 132 -4.80 22.38 5.56
N GLN A 133 -3.60 22.76 5.09
CA GLN A 133 -3.39 23.30 3.74
C GLN A 133 -3.78 22.31 2.62
N ALA A 134 -3.66 21.01 2.90
CA ALA A 134 -4.09 19.95 2.00
C ALA A 134 -5.60 19.67 2.09
N GLY A 135 -6.29 20.18 3.10
CA GLY A 135 -7.71 19.93 3.39
C GLY A 135 -7.95 18.67 4.22
N ILE A 136 -6.92 18.17 4.93
CA ILE A 136 -7.07 17.07 5.91
C ILE A 136 -7.41 17.69 7.26
N GLU A 137 -8.54 17.32 7.82
CA GLU A 137 -8.96 17.74 9.14
C GLU A 137 -8.14 17.02 10.21
N THR A 138 -7.34 17.78 10.95
CA THR A 138 -6.60 17.31 12.11
C THR A 138 -6.70 18.31 13.25
N GLU A 139 -6.42 17.87 14.47
CA GLU A 139 -6.42 18.72 15.68
C GLU A 139 -5.20 18.37 16.54
N VAL A 140 -4.48 19.38 17.03
CA VAL A 140 -3.42 19.17 18.01
C VAL A 140 -3.99 19.24 19.42
N VAL A 141 -3.85 18.15 20.17
CA VAL A 141 -4.39 18.00 21.53
C VAL A 141 -3.24 17.78 22.52
N THR A 142 -3.17 18.56 23.59
CA THR A 142 -2.06 18.51 24.55
C THR A 142 -2.53 18.46 26.01
N GLY A 143 -1.65 18.12 26.92
CA GLY A 143 -1.82 18.26 28.36
C GLY A 143 -3.08 17.59 28.93
N ALA A 144 -3.88 18.34 29.67
CA ALA A 144 -5.09 17.82 30.32
C ALA A 144 -6.17 17.39 29.34
N ALA A 145 -6.28 18.06 28.19
CA ALA A 145 -7.23 17.71 27.13
C ALA A 145 -6.90 16.33 26.54
N LEU A 146 -5.63 16.03 26.27
CA LEU A 146 -5.22 14.71 25.79
C LEU A 146 -5.54 13.61 26.81
N ARG A 147 -5.19 13.83 28.07
CA ARG A 147 -5.49 12.86 29.15
C ARG A 147 -6.98 12.60 29.33
N SER A 148 -7.81 13.62 29.12
CA SER A 148 -9.27 13.48 29.20
C SER A 148 -9.87 12.73 28.01
N ARG A 149 -9.39 13.01 26.80
CA ARG A 149 -9.92 12.38 25.55
C ARG A 149 -9.38 10.97 25.31
N ALA A 150 -8.15 10.71 25.75
CA ALA A 150 -7.47 9.43 25.54
C ALA A 150 -6.80 8.93 26.85
N PRO A 151 -7.59 8.58 27.89
CA PRO A 151 -7.07 8.17 29.19
C PRO A 151 -6.30 6.85 29.18
N TYR A 152 -6.36 6.09 28.10
CA TYR A 152 -5.59 4.87 27.86
C TYR A 152 -4.15 5.15 27.41
N LEU A 153 -3.85 6.37 26.97
CA LEU A 153 -2.49 6.79 26.60
C LEU A 153 -1.64 7.06 27.83
N ALA A 154 -0.34 6.82 27.71
CA ALA A 154 0.63 7.06 28.77
C ALA A 154 0.67 8.54 29.19
N GLY A 155 0.77 8.79 30.53
CA GLY A 155 0.69 10.12 31.08
C GLY A 155 1.90 11.04 30.80
N ASN A 156 3.01 10.49 30.30
CA ASN A 156 4.23 11.21 29.91
C ASN A 156 4.19 11.75 28.48
N LEU A 157 3.15 11.45 27.69
CA LEU A 157 2.98 12.00 26.34
C LEU A 157 2.63 13.49 26.44
N LEU A 158 3.35 14.32 25.68
CA LEU A 158 3.19 15.78 25.70
C LEU A 158 1.99 16.24 24.89
N GLY A 159 1.70 15.54 23.78
CA GLY A 159 0.61 15.87 22.89
C GLY A 159 0.38 14.82 21.80
N ALA A 160 -0.62 15.04 21.00
CA ALA A 160 -0.94 14.23 19.83
C ALA A 160 -1.69 15.05 18.78
N THR A 161 -1.61 14.66 17.49
CA THR A 161 -2.60 15.07 16.50
C THR A 161 -3.69 14.01 16.41
N TYR A 162 -4.94 14.45 16.28
CA TYR A 162 -6.10 13.61 16.04
C TYR A 162 -6.66 13.87 14.64
N CYS A 163 -6.87 12.81 13.88
CA CYS A 163 -7.54 12.85 12.58
C CYS A 163 -8.80 11.98 12.63
N PRO A 164 -10.01 12.55 12.54
CA PRO A 164 -11.25 11.78 12.65
C PRO A 164 -11.48 10.83 11.48
N ALA A 165 -10.95 11.15 10.29
CA ALA A 165 -11.13 10.36 9.07
C ALA A 165 -10.22 9.13 8.99
N GLU A 166 -9.17 9.01 9.81
CA GLU A 166 -8.35 7.79 9.83
C GLU A 166 -9.15 6.56 10.29
N GLY A 167 -8.67 5.40 9.87
CA GLY A 167 -9.33 4.14 10.17
C GLY A 167 -8.63 2.95 9.52
N HIS A 168 -9.40 1.94 9.19
CA HIS A 168 -8.87 0.73 8.58
C HIS A 168 -9.90 -0.01 7.74
N ALA A 169 -9.41 -0.92 6.88
CA ALA A 169 -10.23 -1.92 6.20
C ALA A 169 -9.63 -3.32 6.44
N ASN A 170 -10.33 -4.36 6.00
CA ASN A 170 -9.85 -5.71 6.09
C ASN A 170 -8.95 -6.06 4.89
N PRO A 171 -7.62 -6.14 5.05
CA PRO A 171 -6.70 -6.41 3.95
C PRO A 171 -6.87 -7.80 3.32
N LEU A 172 -7.56 -8.72 4.01
CA LEU A 172 -7.79 -10.07 3.50
C LEU A 172 -8.91 -10.16 2.47
N VAL A 173 -9.77 -9.13 2.37
CA VAL A 173 -10.94 -9.16 1.48
C VAL A 173 -10.83 -8.21 0.29
N VAL A 174 -10.08 -7.12 0.40
CA VAL A 174 -10.08 -6.04 -0.61
C VAL A 174 -9.59 -6.52 -1.97
N ALA A 175 -8.36 -7.03 -2.07
CA ALA A 175 -7.83 -7.50 -3.34
C ALA A 175 -8.57 -8.75 -3.88
N PRO A 176 -8.97 -9.74 -3.07
CA PRO A 176 -9.83 -10.83 -3.51
C PRO A 176 -11.18 -10.38 -4.08
N LEU A 177 -11.82 -9.37 -3.47
CA LEU A 177 -13.08 -8.84 -3.99
C LEU A 177 -12.89 -8.14 -5.33
N TYR A 178 -11.86 -7.30 -5.48
CA TYR A 178 -11.50 -6.72 -6.76
C TYR A 178 -11.23 -7.79 -7.83
N ALA A 179 -10.47 -8.84 -7.49
CA ALA A 179 -10.19 -9.95 -8.41
C ALA A 179 -11.47 -10.65 -8.85
N LYS A 180 -12.39 -10.92 -7.92
CA LYS A 180 -13.70 -11.51 -8.22
C LYS A 180 -14.50 -10.63 -9.18
N ARG A 181 -14.62 -9.34 -8.88
CA ARG A 181 -15.35 -8.38 -9.74
C ARG A 181 -14.70 -8.20 -11.10
N ALA A 182 -13.36 -8.22 -11.17
CA ALA A 182 -12.64 -8.21 -12.45
C ALA A 182 -13.00 -9.44 -13.31
N GLN A 183 -13.06 -10.64 -12.73
CA GLN A 183 -13.45 -11.86 -13.43
C GLN A 183 -14.91 -11.82 -13.89
N GLU A 184 -15.82 -11.33 -13.05
CA GLU A 184 -17.23 -11.12 -13.41
C GLU A 184 -17.40 -10.13 -14.57
N ALA A 185 -16.48 -9.13 -14.68
CA ALA A 185 -16.41 -8.18 -15.78
C ALA A 185 -15.66 -8.70 -17.02
N GLY A 186 -15.15 -9.94 -17.00
CA GLY A 186 -14.51 -10.58 -18.15
C GLY A 186 -12.99 -10.67 -18.11
N ALA A 187 -12.31 -10.16 -17.05
CA ALA A 187 -10.87 -10.36 -16.91
C ALA A 187 -10.52 -11.84 -16.69
N THR A 188 -9.42 -12.28 -17.26
CA THR A 188 -8.83 -13.58 -16.96
C THR A 188 -7.77 -13.42 -15.88
N ILE A 189 -7.78 -14.27 -14.85
CA ILE A 189 -6.77 -14.27 -13.78
C ILE A 189 -6.10 -15.64 -13.74
N ALA A 190 -4.77 -15.65 -13.92
CA ALA A 190 -3.94 -16.85 -13.85
C ALA A 190 -3.04 -16.79 -12.61
N THR A 191 -3.23 -17.70 -11.67
CA THR A 191 -2.41 -17.85 -10.47
C THR A 191 -1.40 -18.99 -10.62
N GLY A 192 -0.30 -18.97 -9.85
CA GLY A 192 0.78 -19.94 -10.01
C GLY A 192 1.67 -19.68 -11.22
N VAL A 193 1.48 -18.57 -11.94
CA VAL A 193 2.21 -18.22 -13.16
C VAL A 193 3.21 -17.11 -12.88
N GLU A 194 4.49 -17.45 -12.89
CA GLU A 194 5.59 -16.47 -12.68
C GLU A 194 6.06 -15.93 -14.04
N VAL A 195 6.12 -14.60 -14.18
CA VAL A 195 6.78 -13.93 -15.30
C VAL A 195 8.30 -14.02 -15.10
N THR A 196 8.99 -14.58 -16.08
CA THR A 196 10.44 -14.83 -16.05
C THR A 196 11.24 -13.97 -17.03
N GLY A 197 10.56 -13.35 -18.00
CA GLY A 197 11.16 -12.44 -18.98
C GLY A 197 10.11 -11.67 -19.76
N ILE A 198 10.49 -10.50 -20.29
CA ILE A 198 9.66 -9.69 -21.17
C ILE A 198 10.54 -9.18 -22.29
N ASP A 199 10.22 -9.56 -23.53
CA ASP A 199 10.94 -9.12 -24.71
C ASP A 199 10.09 -8.15 -25.53
N ARG A 200 10.67 -7.02 -25.93
CA ARG A 200 10.01 -6.09 -26.86
C ARG A 200 10.05 -6.68 -28.28
N GLN A 201 8.95 -6.48 -28.99
CA GLN A 201 8.83 -6.86 -30.39
C GLN A 201 8.63 -5.61 -31.27
N PRO A 202 9.04 -5.64 -32.55
CA PRO A 202 8.61 -4.64 -33.51
C PRO A 202 7.08 -4.58 -33.60
N ASP A 203 6.51 -3.39 -33.78
CA ASP A 203 5.04 -3.18 -33.85
C ASP A 203 4.33 -4.02 -34.93
N SER A 204 5.08 -4.53 -35.92
CA SER A 204 4.58 -5.39 -37.00
C SER A 204 4.30 -6.85 -36.58
N ALA A 205 4.63 -7.27 -35.37
CA ALA A 205 4.64 -8.68 -34.96
C ALA A 205 3.35 -9.16 -34.24
N GLY A 206 2.25 -8.40 -34.30
CA GLY A 206 0.97 -8.78 -33.66
C GLY A 206 0.94 -8.63 -32.13
N GLY A 207 1.81 -7.83 -31.58
CA GLY A 207 1.92 -7.49 -30.16
C GLY A 207 3.27 -6.85 -29.88
N ARG A 208 3.31 -5.93 -28.89
CA ARG A 208 4.55 -5.20 -28.55
C ARG A 208 5.50 -5.98 -27.65
N PHE A 209 4.97 -6.98 -26.94
CA PHE A 209 5.69 -7.77 -25.95
C PHE A 209 5.47 -9.25 -26.12
N VAL A 210 6.54 -10.04 -25.95
CA VAL A 210 6.48 -11.47 -25.67
C VAL A 210 6.85 -11.65 -24.19
N ILE A 211 5.94 -12.20 -23.42
CA ILE A 211 6.08 -12.42 -21.99
C ILE A 211 6.36 -13.89 -21.75
N ARG A 212 7.56 -14.21 -21.27
CA ARG A 212 7.93 -15.57 -20.87
C ARG A 212 7.45 -15.83 -19.46
N THR A 213 6.80 -16.95 -19.26
CA THR A 213 6.28 -17.34 -17.95
C THR A 213 6.64 -18.79 -17.62
N SER A 214 6.42 -19.17 -16.36
CA SER A 214 6.53 -20.58 -15.93
C SER A 214 5.50 -21.51 -16.61
N GLY A 215 4.45 -20.97 -17.22
CA GLY A 215 3.38 -21.72 -17.89
C GLY A 215 3.44 -21.64 -19.42
N GLY A 216 4.50 -21.06 -20.00
CA GLY A 216 4.66 -20.84 -21.44
C GLY A 216 4.76 -19.35 -21.79
N ASP A 217 4.82 -19.05 -23.07
CA ASP A 217 4.96 -17.69 -23.58
C ASP A 217 3.61 -17.13 -24.00
N LEU A 218 3.43 -15.82 -23.86
CA LEU A 218 2.25 -15.11 -24.34
C LEU A 218 2.62 -13.76 -24.96
N ARG A 219 1.72 -13.22 -25.78
CA ARG A 219 1.87 -11.91 -26.43
C ARG A 219 0.95 -10.89 -25.81
N ALA A 220 1.41 -9.64 -25.72
CA ALA A 220 0.61 -8.53 -25.23
C ALA A 220 0.89 -7.24 -26.00
N HIS A 221 -0.12 -6.38 -26.13
CA HIS A 221 0.08 -5.02 -26.62
C HIS A 221 0.57 -4.10 -25.50
N ARG A 222 0.10 -4.31 -24.27
CA ARG A 222 0.41 -3.50 -23.08
C ARG A 222 0.76 -4.41 -21.91
N VAL A 223 1.76 -4.02 -21.15
CA VAL A 223 2.19 -4.71 -19.93
C VAL A 223 2.14 -3.72 -18.76
N VAL A 224 1.53 -4.12 -17.66
CA VAL A 224 1.48 -3.29 -16.44
C VAL A 224 2.19 -3.97 -15.29
N ASN A 225 3.21 -3.30 -14.77
CA ASN A 225 3.98 -3.73 -13.61
C ASN A 225 3.25 -3.33 -12.31
N CYS A 226 2.55 -4.30 -11.70
CA CYS A 226 1.93 -4.22 -10.38
C CYS A 226 2.61 -5.18 -9.38
N ALA A 227 3.89 -5.51 -9.62
CA ALA A 227 4.62 -6.56 -8.90
C ALA A 227 5.12 -6.14 -7.50
N GLY A 228 4.72 -4.97 -6.98
CA GLY A 228 5.05 -4.49 -5.64
C GLY A 228 6.54 -4.57 -5.35
N ALA A 229 6.95 -5.34 -4.35
CA ALA A 229 8.33 -5.51 -3.94
C ALA A 229 9.26 -6.09 -5.04
N TRP A 230 8.72 -6.66 -6.10
CA TRP A 230 9.48 -7.22 -7.23
C TRP A 230 9.42 -6.35 -8.49
N SER A 231 8.87 -5.14 -8.37
CA SER A 231 8.70 -4.22 -9.51
C SER A 231 10.02 -3.81 -10.14
N GLY A 232 11.10 -3.67 -9.37
CA GLY A 232 12.43 -3.40 -9.92
C GLY A 232 12.89 -4.51 -10.86
N ARG A 233 12.77 -5.79 -10.42
CA ARG A 233 13.14 -6.93 -11.25
C ARG A 233 12.33 -7.01 -12.55
N LEU A 234 11.05 -6.64 -12.49
CA LEU A 234 10.20 -6.64 -13.69
C LEU A 234 10.59 -5.50 -14.65
N ALA A 235 10.95 -4.33 -14.12
CA ALA A 235 11.45 -3.20 -14.89
C ALA A 235 12.78 -3.53 -15.59
N ASP A 236 13.70 -4.22 -14.91
CA ASP A 236 14.97 -4.67 -15.48
C ASP A 236 14.76 -5.56 -16.73
N MET A 237 13.68 -6.34 -16.81
CA MET A 237 13.39 -7.21 -17.96
C MET A 237 13.12 -6.43 -19.25
N VAL A 238 12.71 -5.17 -19.15
CA VAL A 238 12.46 -4.28 -20.30
C VAL A 238 13.51 -3.18 -20.43
N GLY A 239 14.60 -3.26 -19.65
CA GLY A 239 15.70 -2.31 -19.67
C GLY A 239 15.45 -1.02 -18.91
N LEU A 240 14.40 -0.98 -18.06
CA LEU A 240 14.12 0.15 -17.16
C LEU A 240 14.68 -0.13 -15.77
N ARG A 241 15.07 0.94 -15.07
CA ARG A 241 15.57 0.85 -13.69
C ARG A 241 14.61 1.56 -12.74
N PHE A 242 14.04 0.83 -11.79
CA PHE A 242 13.21 1.39 -10.72
C PHE A 242 14.03 1.50 -9.43
N PRO A 243 14.20 2.69 -8.85
CA PRO A 243 14.86 2.88 -7.57
C PRO A 243 13.92 2.44 -6.43
N VAL A 244 13.73 1.15 -6.33
CA VAL A 244 12.89 0.54 -5.30
C VAL A 244 13.70 -0.42 -4.45
N ARG A 245 13.42 -0.43 -3.17
CA ARG A 245 13.93 -1.43 -2.23
C ARG A 245 12.79 -2.21 -1.62
N SER A 246 13.04 -3.46 -1.32
CA SER A 246 12.09 -4.37 -0.69
C SER A 246 12.49 -4.62 0.74
N GLU A 247 11.58 -4.40 1.68
CA GLU A 247 11.82 -4.63 3.10
C GLU A 247 10.78 -5.60 3.66
N GLY A 248 11.26 -6.61 4.41
CA GLY A 248 10.39 -7.45 5.22
C GLY A 248 10.01 -6.71 6.50
N LEU A 249 8.73 -6.60 6.77
CA LEU A 249 8.20 -6.01 8.00
C LEU A 249 7.31 -7.02 8.71
N HIS A 250 7.23 -6.93 10.05
CA HIS A 250 6.35 -7.79 10.80
C HIS A 250 5.18 -7.05 11.43
N VAL A 251 4.14 -7.81 11.75
CA VAL A 251 2.96 -7.37 12.48
C VAL A 251 2.67 -8.39 13.59
N ASN A 252 2.38 -7.92 14.79
CA ASN A 252 1.97 -8.72 15.92
C ASN A 252 0.46 -8.64 16.09
N VAL A 253 -0.17 -9.77 16.46
CA VAL A 253 -1.59 -9.82 16.81
C VAL A 253 -1.78 -10.43 18.19
N SER A 254 -2.66 -9.81 18.96
CA SER A 254 -2.98 -10.24 20.31
C SER A 254 -4.15 -11.24 20.38
N GLU A 255 -4.36 -11.79 21.56
CA GLU A 255 -5.64 -12.38 21.96
C GLU A 255 -6.77 -11.33 21.87
N ARG A 256 -8.02 -11.80 21.87
CA ARG A 256 -9.20 -10.92 21.95
C ARG A 256 -9.36 -10.33 23.33
N ARG A 257 -9.66 -9.04 23.39
CA ARG A 257 -9.99 -8.31 24.62
C ARG A 257 -11.26 -7.49 24.41
N PRO A 258 -12.00 -7.13 25.46
CA PRO A 258 -13.04 -6.14 25.37
C PRO A 258 -12.50 -4.85 24.74
N ARG A 259 -13.39 -4.02 24.15
CA ARG A 259 -12.99 -2.74 23.57
C ARG A 259 -12.31 -1.87 24.64
N MET A 260 -11.08 -1.47 24.37
CA MET A 260 -10.27 -0.62 25.25
C MET A 260 -10.15 0.79 24.69
N PHE A 261 -10.06 0.93 23.35
CA PHE A 261 -10.08 2.19 22.63
C PHE A 261 -10.51 1.95 21.17
N GLU A 262 -10.89 3.01 20.48
CA GLU A 262 -11.28 2.95 19.06
C GLU A 262 -10.22 3.50 18.11
N PRO A 263 -9.65 4.71 18.37
CA PRO A 263 -8.73 5.32 17.42
C PRO A 263 -7.46 4.49 17.20
N MET A 264 -6.99 4.48 15.96
CA MET A 264 -5.64 4.00 15.65
C MET A 264 -4.61 4.90 16.34
N ILE A 265 -3.50 4.33 16.80
CA ILE A 265 -2.43 5.05 17.47
C ILE A 265 -1.13 4.90 16.69
N GLN A 266 -0.51 6.01 16.35
CA GLN A 266 0.79 6.13 15.71
C GLN A 266 1.72 6.97 16.57
N HIS A 267 3.02 6.89 16.37
CA HIS A 267 4.01 7.69 17.10
C HIS A 267 4.89 8.48 16.12
N ILE A 268 5.02 9.79 16.32
CA ILE A 268 5.75 10.66 15.39
C ILE A 268 7.27 10.44 15.40
N GLY A 269 7.84 9.92 16.47
CA GLY A 269 9.29 9.71 16.61
C GLY A 269 9.72 8.24 16.75
N ARG A 270 8.80 7.33 16.91
CA ARG A 270 9.06 5.90 17.12
C ARG A 270 8.21 5.05 16.18
N ARG A 271 8.66 3.85 15.88
CA ARG A 271 7.95 2.92 14.98
C ARG A 271 6.77 2.27 15.69
N LEU A 272 5.57 2.83 15.50
CA LEU A 272 4.33 2.29 16.06
C LEU A 272 3.15 2.59 15.14
N THR A 273 2.39 1.54 14.85
CA THR A 273 1.00 1.59 14.43
C THR A 273 0.25 0.55 15.25
N LEU A 274 -0.72 0.97 16.01
CA LEU A 274 -1.47 0.15 16.95
C LEU A 274 -2.96 0.43 16.77
N LYS A 275 -3.77 -0.61 16.64
CA LYS A 275 -5.23 -0.51 16.64
C LYS A 275 -5.88 -1.72 17.27
N GLN A 276 -7.10 -1.55 17.75
CA GLN A 276 -7.95 -2.66 18.16
C GLN A 276 -9.02 -2.89 17.07
N THR A 277 -9.10 -4.12 16.60
CA THR A 277 -10.06 -4.52 15.56
C THR A 277 -11.46 -4.70 16.15
N GLU A 278 -12.48 -4.80 15.30
CA GLU A 278 -13.87 -5.05 15.71
C GLU A 278 -14.05 -6.35 16.51
N VAL A 279 -13.22 -7.35 16.24
CA VAL A 279 -13.24 -8.62 16.98
C VAL A 279 -12.46 -8.55 18.30
N GLY A 280 -11.88 -7.40 18.65
CA GLY A 280 -11.19 -7.17 19.92
C GLY A 280 -9.71 -7.54 19.96
N THR A 281 -9.10 -7.97 18.84
CA THR A 281 -7.65 -8.22 18.77
C THR A 281 -6.90 -6.90 18.54
N PHE A 282 -5.71 -6.76 19.12
CA PHE A 282 -4.80 -5.67 18.79
C PHE A 282 -3.90 -6.07 17.62
N ILE A 283 -3.77 -5.19 16.66
CA ILE A 283 -2.80 -5.28 15.56
C ILE A 283 -1.71 -4.25 15.83
N ILE A 284 -0.48 -4.72 16.00
CA ILE A 284 0.67 -3.90 16.44
C ILE A 284 1.78 -4.03 15.39
N GLY A 285 2.12 -2.94 14.75
CA GLY A 285 3.14 -2.86 13.70
C GLY A 285 3.87 -1.51 13.76
N GLY A 286 4.22 -0.95 12.60
CA GLY A 286 4.85 0.37 12.50
C GLY A 286 6.23 0.33 11.84
N GLY A 287 6.47 -0.62 10.94
CA GLY A 287 7.70 -0.63 10.13
C GLY A 287 8.90 -1.30 10.79
N TRP A 288 8.69 -2.24 11.70
CA TRP A 288 9.76 -3.01 12.32
C TRP A 288 10.29 -4.09 11.38
N PRO A 289 11.63 -4.18 11.16
CA PRO A 289 12.22 -5.06 10.17
C PRO A 289 12.17 -6.54 10.57
N THR A 290 12.16 -7.39 9.56
CA THR A 290 12.39 -8.84 9.70
C THR A 290 13.85 -9.19 9.45
N GLY A 291 14.20 -10.45 9.60
CA GLY A 291 15.48 -10.98 9.13
C GLY A 291 15.56 -10.94 7.60
N THR A 292 16.79 -11.13 7.10
CA THR A 292 17.05 -11.17 5.65
C THR A 292 16.31 -12.32 5.00
N SER A 293 15.75 -12.07 3.82
CA SER A 293 15.04 -13.10 3.07
C SER A 293 15.93 -14.28 2.71
N THR A 294 15.48 -15.47 3.09
CA THR A 294 16.00 -16.73 2.60
C THR A 294 14.88 -17.48 1.89
N HIS A 295 15.02 -17.74 0.59
CA HIS A 295 14.03 -18.46 -0.20
C HIS A 295 12.61 -17.83 -0.12
N ARG A 296 12.51 -16.49 -0.23
CA ARG A 296 11.24 -15.72 -0.15
C ARG A 296 10.57 -15.80 1.23
N ARG A 297 11.28 -16.16 2.28
CA ARG A 297 10.80 -16.11 3.66
C ARG A 297 11.51 -14.99 4.40
N TYR A 298 10.74 -14.23 5.15
CA TYR A 298 11.21 -13.12 5.98
C TYR A 298 10.99 -13.50 7.44
N PRO A 299 11.99 -14.13 8.08
CA PRO A 299 11.82 -14.62 9.44
C PRO A 299 11.65 -13.46 10.42
N THR A 300 10.77 -13.61 11.38
CA THR A 300 10.62 -12.65 12.45
C THR A 300 11.91 -12.53 13.26
N LEU A 301 12.39 -11.31 13.47
CA LEU A 301 13.42 -11.01 14.43
C LEU A 301 12.78 -10.76 15.80
N TRP A 302 13.11 -11.60 16.77
CA TRP A 302 12.55 -11.47 18.11
C TRP A 302 12.88 -10.13 18.77
N SER A 303 14.07 -9.57 18.53
CA SER A 303 14.44 -8.21 18.98
C SER A 303 13.53 -7.13 18.39
N SER A 304 13.17 -7.25 17.10
CA SER A 304 12.23 -6.34 16.45
C SER A 304 10.81 -6.49 17.00
N ALA A 305 10.34 -7.74 17.17
CA ALA A 305 9.02 -8.00 17.75
C ALA A 305 8.93 -7.47 19.19
N ALA A 306 9.91 -7.76 20.03
CA ALA A 306 9.98 -7.26 21.41
C ALA A 306 10.07 -5.73 21.45
N GLY A 307 10.90 -5.11 20.61
CA GLY A 307 11.02 -3.66 20.52
C GLY A 307 9.72 -2.98 20.10
N ASN A 308 8.99 -3.55 19.14
CA ASN A 308 7.68 -3.04 18.74
C ASN A 308 6.66 -3.10 19.89
N LEU A 309 6.63 -4.21 20.62
CA LEU A 309 5.74 -4.38 21.77
C LEU A 309 6.12 -3.46 22.94
N ALA A 310 7.42 -3.24 23.17
CA ALA A 310 7.88 -2.28 24.17
C ALA A 310 7.39 -0.87 23.86
N VAL A 311 7.49 -0.41 22.59
CA VAL A 311 6.95 0.90 22.18
C VAL A 311 5.43 0.96 22.38
N ALA A 312 4.71 -0.12 22.06
CA ALA A 312 3.26 -0.18 22.26
C ALA A 312 2.89 -0.06 23.76
N LEU A 313 3.65 -0.72 24.65
CA LEU A 313 3.46 -0.65 26.11
C LEU A 313 3.81 0.72 26.67
N ASP A 314 4.88 1.37 26.19
CA ASP A 314 5.25 2.73 26.60
C ASP A 314 4.16 3.74 26.24
N VAL A 315 3.46 3.54 25.10
CA VAL A 315 2.39 4.44 24.65
C VAL A 315 1.02 4.10 25.25
N VAL A 316 0.74 2.79 25.42
CA VAL A 316 -0.54 2.29 25.97
C VAL A 316 -0.25 1.26 27.08
N PRO A 317 0.02 1.70 28.30
CA PRO A 317 0.45 0.81 29.41
C PRO A 317 -0.57 -0.28 29.77
N THR A 318 -1.85 -0.05 29.50
CA THR A 318 -2.91 -1.03 29.76
C THR A 318 -2.83 -2.30 28.90
N LEU A 319 -1.93 -2.34 27.92
CA LEU A 319 -1.65 -3.55 27.12
C LEU A 319 -0.76 -4.58 27.86
N ALA A 320 -0.24 -4.26 29.05
CA ALA A 320 0.70 -5.14 29.80
C ALA A 320 0.18 -6.56 30.02
N ASP A 321 -1.14 -6.73 30.20
CA ASP A 321 -1.80 -8.03 30.42
C ASP A 321 -2.30 -8.70 29.13
N VAL A 322 -1.98 -8.12 27.96
CA VAL A 322 -2.45 -8.64 26.67
C VAL A 322 -1.43 -9.62 26.09
N ARG A 323 -1.86 -10.81 25.75
CA ARG A 323 -0.99 -11.84 25.18
C ARG A 323 -0.91 -11.72 23.66
N ILE A 324 0.30 -11.81 23.12
CA ILE A 324 0.51 -11.93 21.68
C ILE A 324 0.34 -13.39 21.28
N VAL A 325 -0.55 -13.64 20.32
CA VAL A 325 -0.88 -15.00 19.86
C VAL A 325 -0.20 -15.33 18.54
N ARG A 326 0.17 -14.33 17.74
CA ARG A 326 0.83 -14.55 16.46
C ARG A 326 1.63 -13.33 16.02
N THR A 327 2.76 -13.58 15.35
CA THR A 327 3.51 -12.62 14.57
C THR A 327 3.65 -13.14 13.15
N TRP A 328 3.40 -12.30 12.15
CA TRP A 328 3.66 -12.63 10.75
C TRP A 328 4.47 -11.52 10.09
N SER A 329 5.01 -11.82 8.93
CA SER A 329 5.79 -10.87 8.13
C SER A 329 5.23 -10.73 6.73
N GLY A 330 5.40 -9.56 6.15
CA GLY A 330 5.12 -9.25 4.76
C GLY A 330 6.26 -8.44 4.15
N VAL A 331 6.30 -8.40 2.82
CA VAL A 331 7.32 -7.65 2.08
C VAL A 331 6.69 -6.44 1.46
N ILE A 332 7.18 -5.27 1.83
CA ILE A 332 6.73 -4.00 1.28
C ILE A 332 7.78 -3.45 0.31
N VAL A 333 7.32 -2.71 -0.70
CA VAL A 333 8.17 -1.90 -1.58
C VAL A 333 8.30 -0.49 -1.01
N PHE A 334 9.50 0.03 -1.04
CA PHE A 334 9.78 1.45 -0.82
C PHE A 334 10.42 2.03 -2.07
N THR A 335 9.89 3.16 -2.52
CA THR A 335 10.57 4.07 -3.43
C THR A 335 11.48 4.99 -2.61
N ASP A 336 12.57 5.48 -3.18
CA ASP A 336 13.54 6.28 -2.41
C ASP A 336 12.95 7.58 -1.87
N ASP A 337 11.98 8.16 -2.58
CA ASP A 337 11.27 9.38 -2.21
C ASP A 337 9.88 9.13 -1.59
N PHE A 338 9.51 7.88 -1.36
CA PHE A 338 8.20 7.41 -0.89
C PHE A 338 7.02 7.74 -1.82
N SER A 339 7.24 8.44 -2.93
CA SER A 339 6.20 8.76 -3.91
C SER A 339 5.87 7.56 -4.79
N PRO A 340 4.62 7.43 -5.26
CA PRO A 340 4.25 6.37 -6.19
C PRO A 340 5.05 6.43 -7.50
N ILE A 341 5.19 5.28 -8.17
CA ILE A 341 5.63 5.17 -9.56
C ILE A 341 4.42 4.70 -10.35
N VAL A 342 3.86 5.58 -11.21
CA VAL A 342 2.63 5.27 -11.93
C VAL A 342 2.61 5.93 -13.30
N GLY A 343 2.08 5.23 -14.29
CA GLY A 343 1.94 5.73 -15.67
C GLY A 343 2.61 4.83 -16.70
N GLU A 344 2.74 5.34 -17.93
CA GLU A 344 3.41 4.71 -19.06
C GLU A 344 4.86 5.16 -19.14
N SER A 345 5.76 4.31 -19.58
CA SER A 345 7.15 4.67 -19.88
C SER A 345 7.27 5.30 -21.26
N GLU A 346 7.90 6.46 -21.34
CA GLU A 346 8.28 7.08 -22.63
C GLU A 346 9.37 6.27 -23.34
N GLN A 347 10.27 5.64 -22.57
CA GLN A 347 11.37 4.84 -23.12
C GLN A 347 10.89 3.47 -23.66
N VAL A 348 9.82 2.93 -23.06
CA VAL A 348 9.24 1.64 -23.42
C VAL A 348 7.73 1.79 -23.60
N PRO A 349 7.26 2.38 -24.73
CA PRO A 349 5.86 2.57 -25.00
C PRO A 349 5.05 1.25 -24.89
N GLY A 350 3.91 1.29 -24.21
CA GLY A 350 3.10 0.13 -23.88
C GLY A 350 3.47 -0.56 -22.58
N PHE A 351 4.57 -0.17 -21.92
CA PHE A 351 4.92 -0.62 -20.58
C PHE A 351 4.48 0.39 -19.54
N PHE A 352 3.64 -0.04 -18.61
CA PHE A 352 3.06 0.78 -17.54
C PHE A 352 3.52 0.28 -16.17
N ALA A 353 3.38 1.11 -15.15
CA ALA A 353 3.58 0.71 -13.76
C ALA A 353 2.49 1.28 -12.83
N CYS A 354 2.21 0.57 -11.75
CA CYS A 354 1.42 1.03 -10.61
C CYS A 354 2.03 0.47 -9.33
N VAL A 355 2.95 1.23 -8.74
CA VAL A 355 3.76 0.84 -7.57
C VAL A 355 3.70 1.94 -6.53
N ALA A 356 3.38 1.61 -5.28
CA ALA A 356 3.31 2.58 -4.19
C ALA A 356 3.78 1.98 -2.86
N SER A 357 4.56 2.77 -2.10
CA SER A 357 5.03 2.40 -0.76
C SER A 357 3.88 2.33 0.25
N THR A 358 2.93 3.26 0.20
CA THR A 358 1.67 3.25 0.98
C THR A 358 0.56 2.57 0.17
N GLY A 359 0.90 1.43 -0.44
CA GLY A 359 0.11 0.80 -1.50
C GLY A 359 -1.30 0.39 -1.07
N PHE A 360 -1.54 0.02 0.19
CA PHE A 360 -2.88 -0.35 0.63
C PHE A 360 -3.84 0.84 0.55
N THR A 361 -3.45 2.01 1.03
CA THR A 361 -4.25 3.24 0.97
C THR A 361 -4.41 3.75 -0.47
N PHE A 362 -3.33 3.79 -1.25
CA PHE A 362 -3.29 4.50 -2.53
C PHE A 362 -3.69 3.65 -3.74
N SER A 363 -3.44 2.34 -3.71
CA SER A 363 -3.59 1.52 -4.93
C SER A 363 -4.99 1.53 -5.54
N PRO A 364 -6.11 1.55 -4.80
CA PRO A 364 -7.43 1.67 -5.42
C PRO A 364 -7.58 2.92 -6.29
N LEU A 365 -7.11 4.07 -5.78
CA LEU A 365 -7.16 5.34 -6.52
C LEU A 365 -6.20 5.32 -7.72
N LEU A 366 -4.94 4.96 -7.49
CA LEU A 366 -3.92 4.96 -8.54
C LEU A 366 -4.26 3.99 -9.67
N ALA A 367 -4.83 2.83 -9.36
CA ALA A 367 -5.27 1.86 -10.36
C ALA A 367 -6.46 2.38 -11.18
N ARG A 368 -7.42 3.08 -10.54
CA ARG A 368 -8.53 3.74 -11.24
C ARG A 368 -8.01 4.80 -12.20
N GLN A 369 -7.21 5.73 -11.71
CA GLN A 369 -6.65 6.82 -12.53
C GLN A 369 -5.77 6.29 -13.67
N LEU A 370 -4.99 5.21 -13.41
CA LEU A 370 -4.21 4.57 -14.46
C LEU A 370 -5.10 3.92 -15.51
N ALA A 371 -6.18 3.23 -15.12
CA ALA A 371 -7.12 2.65 -16.05
C ALA A 371 -7.77 3.72 -16.94
N GLU A 372 -8.25 4.82 -16.35
CA GLU A 372 -8.82 5.95 -17.08
C GLU A 372 -7.84 6.49 -18.13
N ARG A 373 -6.56 6.67 -17.75
CA ARG A 373 -5.53 7.14 -18.65
C ARG A 373 -5.18 6.13 -19.76
N MET A 374 -5.20 4.84 -19.46
CA MET A 374 -4.97 3.79 -20.46
C MET A 374 -6.10 3.68 -21.47
N LEU A 375 -7.33 4.03 -21.07
CA LEU A 375 -8.53 4.01 -21.91
C LEU A 375 -8.66 5.28 -22.75
N ASP A 376 -8.41 6.44 -22.18
CA ASP A 376 -8.48 7.73 -22.86
C ASP A 376 -7.33 8.66 -22.42
N PRO A 377 -6.17 8.56 -23.08
CA PRO A 377 -5.01 9.40 -22.75
C PRO A 377 -5.25 10.90 -22.94
N ALA A 378 -6.24 11.30 -23.73
CA ALA A 378 -6.49 12.70 -24.08
C ALA A 378 -7.32 13.42 -23.02
N THR A 379 -8.24 12.72 -22.34
CA THR A 379 -9.17 13.32 -21.36
C THR A 379 -8.76 13.07 -19.92
N ALA A 380 -7.97 12.03 -19.66
CA ALA A 380 -7.49 11.72 -18.31
C ALA A 380 -6.52 12.81 -17.82
N SER A 381 -6.75 13.32 -16.63
CA SER A 381 -5.78 14.16 -15.93
C SER A 381 -4.47 13.39 -15.78
N GLY A 382 -3.35 14.01 -16.19
CA GLY A 382 -2.03 13.39 -16.04
C GLY A 382 -1.68 13.20 -14.57
N PHE A 383 -0.96 12.11 -14.25
CA PHE A 383 -0.30 12.05 -12.96
C PHE A 383 0.67 13.21 -12.82
N PRO A 384 0.81 13.80 -11.63
CA PRO A 384 1.88 14.73 -11.38
C PRO A 384 3.22 14.14 -11.86
N GLN A 385 4.05 14.95 -12.53
CA GLN A 385 5.34 14.49 -13.07
C GLN A 385 6.20 13.76 -12.01
N ARG A 386 6.06 14.14 -10.74
CA ARG A 386 6.70 13.50 -9.59
C ARG A 386 6.27 12.03 -9.37
N TYR A 387 5.17 11.56 -9.96
CA TYR A 387 4.73 10.16 -9.92
C TYR A 387 5.01 9.43 -11.21
N SER A 388 5.46 10.16 -12.26
CA SER A 388 5.80 9.57 -13.55
C SER A 388 6.81 8.44 -13.40
N LEU A 389 6.64 7.41 -14.19
CA LEU A 389 7.58 6.30 -14.29
C LEU A 389 8.96 6.77 -14.76
N ASP A 390 9.00 7.74 -15.70
CA ASP A 390 10.26 8.19 -16.30
C ASP A 390 11.11 9.06 -15.37
N ARG A 391 10.54 9.62 -14.27
CA ARG A 391 11.34 10.34 -13.27
C ARG A 391 12.40 9.48 -12.59
N VAL A 392 12.25 8.16 -12.65
CA VAL A 392 13.09 7.17 -11.96
C VAL A 392 13.90 6.29 -12.90
N SER A 393 13.75 6.47 -14.22
CA SER A 393 14.33 5.60 -15.26
C SER A 393 15.71 6.05 -15.75
N HIS A 394 16.45 6.87 -14.99
CA HIS A 394 17.78 7.39 -15.38
C HIS A 394 18.92 6.61 -14.77
#